data_6a5eff9dd6268b578f220042f5027971
#
_entry.id   6a5eff9dd6268b578f220042f5027971
#
_cell.length_a   1.000
_cell.length_b   1.000
_cell.length_c   1.000
_cell.angle_alpha   90.00
_cell.angle_beta   90.00
_cell.angle_gamma   90.00
#
_symmetry.space_group_name_H-M   'P 1'
#
loop_
_entity.id
_entity.type
_entity.pdbx_description
1 polymer ?
#
loop_
_entity_poly.entity_id
_entity_poly.type
_entity_poly.pdbx_seq_one_letter_code
_entity_poly.pdbx_strand_id
1 'polypeptide(L)'
;MSIKIYNCEGSRGVRPIWTLEEMGVDYEVEMLPFPPRVFKPEYLEVNILGTIPYLEDGDVRMTESVGMCQYFVQKYGPTDLQVQPDEDDFATYLNWLAHSDATLTFPQTVVLRYTLQEPGVADAAAEGYRRWF
;
A
#
# COMPACT_ATOMS: atom_id res chain seq x y z
N MET A 1 -12.85 -7.56 -17.39
CA MET A 1 -12.28 -7.95 -16.09
C MET A 1 -12.08 -6.64 -15.36
N SER A 2 -12.63 -6.48 -14.16
CA SER A 2 -12.51 -5.24 -13.38
C SER A 2 -11.40 -5.40 -12.36
N ILE A 3 -10.58 -4.35 -12.21
CA ILE A 3 -9.64 -4.22 -11.10
C ILE A 3 -10.47 -4.05 -9.83
N LYS A 4 -10.18 -4.82 -8.79
CA LYS A 4 -10.81 -4.69 -7.48
C LYS A 4 -9.76 -4.51 -6.39
N ILE A 5 -9.92 -3.49 -5.57
CA ILE A 5 -9.04 -3.19 -4.44
C ILE A 5 -9.83 -3.30 -3.14
N TYR A 6 -9.36 -4.13 -2.22
CA TYR A 6 -9.82 -4.17 -0.84
C TYR A 6 -9.03 -3.16 -0.02
N ASN A 7 -9.73 -2.29 0.69
CA ASN A 7 -9.13 -1.17 1.40
C ASN A 7 -9.76 -0.95 2.78
N CYS A 8 -9.07 -0.23 3.64
CA CYS A 8 -9.59 0.32 4.89
C CYS A 8 -9.32 1.83 4.93
N GLU A 9 -10.13 2.56 5.66
CA GLU A 9 -9.89 3.98 5.89
C GLU A 9 -8.53 4.22 6.54
N GLY A 10 -7.80 5.25 6.09
CA GLY A 10 -6.47 5.61 6.59
C GLY A 10 -5.37 4.61 6.30
N SER A 11 -5.60 3.64 5.41
CA SER A 11 -4.61 2.61 5.06
C SER A 11 -3.73 3.01 3.86
N ARG A 12 -2.67 2.20 3.63
CA ARG A 12 -1.79 2.35 2.46
C ARG A 12 -2.46 2.04 1.11
N GLY A 13 -3.71 1.58 1.13
CA GLY A 13 -4.51 1.39 -0.08
C GLY A 13 -4.81 2.69 -0.85
N VAL A 14 -4.62 3.84 -0.21
CA VAL A 14 -4.67 5.13 -0.92
C VAL A 14 -3.65 5.21 -2.07
N ARG A 15 -2.49 4.54 -1.97
CA ARG A 15 -1.44 4.59 -2.99
C ARG A 15 -1.89 4.00 -4.33
N PRO A 16 -2.28 2.71 -4.39
CA PRO A 16 -2.76 2.11 -5.64
C PRO A 16 -4.05 2.77 -6.14
N ILE A 17 -4.96 3.18 -5.26
CA ILE A 17 -6.18 3.89 -5.63
C ILE A 17 -5.82 5.22 -6.32
N TRP A 18 -4.97 6.04 -5.70
CA TRP A 18 -4.54 7.30 -6.28
C TRP A 18 -3.82 7.10 -7.63
N THR A 19 -2.99 6.07 -7.74
CA THR A 19 -2.33 5.74 -9.01
C THR A 19 -3.36 5.47 -10.12
N LEU A 20 -4.41 4.70 -9.85
CA LEU A 20 -5.46 4.42 -10.84
C LEU A 20 -6.28 5.67 -11.19
N GLU A 21 -6.58 6.54 -10.21
CA GLU A 21 -7.25 7.83 -10.43
C GLU A 21 -6.43 8.73 -11.36
N GLU A 22 -5.14 8.90 -11.10
CA GLU A 22 -4.25 9.72 -11.94
C GLU A 22 -4.10 9.14 -13.37
N MET A 23 -4.23 7.84 -13.52
CA MET A 23 -4.17 7.17 -14.82
C MET A 23 -5.52 7.14 -15.53
N GLY A 24 -6.63 7.48 -14.87
CA GLY A 24 -7.99 7.38 -15.42
C GLY A 24 -8.42 5.95 -15.72
N VAL A 25 -7.93 4.98 -14.95
CA VAL A 25 -8.25 3.55 -15.11
C VAL A 25 -9.40 3.16 -14.19
N ASP A 26 -10.43 2.55 -14.75
CA ASP A 26 -11.61 2.09 -13.99
C ASP A 26 -11.27 0.95 -13.02
N TYR A 27 -11.81 1.03 -11.81
CA TYR A 27 -11.62 0.04 -10.76
C TYR A 27 -12.81 0.02 -9.77
N GLU A 28 -12.86 -1.01 -8.94
CA GLU A 28 -13.80 -1.15 -7.83
C GLU A 28 -13.05 -1.13 -6.49
N VAL A 29 -13.65 -0.53 -5.45
CA VAL A 29 -13.12 -0.56 -4.09
C VAL A 29 -14.11 -1.25 -3.16
N GLU A 30 -13.64 -2.26 -2.43
CA GLU A 30 -14.35 -2.82 -1.28
C GLU A 30 -13.74 -2.28 0.01
N MET A 31 -14.51 -1.44 0.71
CA MET A 31 -14.10 -0.90 2.01
C MET A 31 -14.37 -1.88 3.13
N LEU A 32 -13.34 -2.16 3.93
CA LEU A 32 -13.36 -3.09 5.05
C LEU A 32 -13.14 -2.35 6.38
N PRO A 33 -13.66 -2.89 7.51
CA PRO A 33 -13.30 -2.40 8.83
C PRO A 33 -11.84 -2.73 9.14
N PHE A 34 -11.15 -1.89 9.92
CA PHE A 34 -9.75 -2.12 10.31
C PHE A 34 -9.62 -2.55 11.78
N PRO A 35 -8.81 -3.57 12.08
CA PRO A 35 -8.16 -4.54 11.18
C PRO A 35 -9.16 -5.59 10.64
N PRO A 36 -9.16 -5.85 9.31
CA PRO A 36 -10.19 -6.68 8.69
C PRO A 36 -10.19 -8.12 9.20
N ARG A 37 -9.04 -8.71 9.47
CA ARG A 37 -8.93 -10.08 10.03
C ARG A 37 -9.64 -10.25 11.40
N VAL A 38 -9.95 -9.15 12.09
CA VAL A 38 -10.64 -9.16 13.40
C VAL A 38 -12.12 -8.86 13.22
N PHE A 39 -12.44 -7.82 12.46
CA PHE A 39 -13.82 -7.32 12.35
C PHE A 39 -14.60 -7.87 11.14
N LYS A 40 -13.90 -8.56 10.22
CA LYS A 40 -14.47 -9.27 9.08
C LYS A 40 -13.67 -10.56 8.80
N PRO A 41 -13.76 -11.58 9.68
CA PRO A 41 -12.92 -12.80 9.59
C PRO A 41 -13.04 -13.55 8.27
N GLU A 42 -14.18 -13.48 7.59
CA GLU A 42 -14.41 -14.06 6.27
C GLU A 42 -13.49 -13.48 5.18
N TYR A 43 -12.90 -12.31 5.41
CA TYR A 43 -11.91 -11.74 4.52
C TYR A 43 -10.64 -12.61 4.40
N LEU A 44 -10.36 -13.46 5.39
CA LEU A 44 -9.24 -14.42 5.32
C LEU A 44 -9.42 -15.49 4.21
N GLU A 45 -10.65 -15.69 3.72
CA GLU A 45 -10.91 -16.53 2.55
C GLU A 45 -10.47 -15.85 1.24
N VAL A 46 -10.45 -14.51 1.22
CA VAL A 46 -10.00 -13.70 0.08
C VAL A 46 -8.49 -13.49 0.13
N ASN A 47 -7.98 -13.06 1.28
CA ASN A 47 -6.56 -12.83 1.53
C ASN A 47 -6.15 -13.47 2.86
N ILE A 48 -5.47 -14.61 2.78
CA ILE A 48 -5.03 -15.39 3.96
C ILE A 48 -4.13 -14.59 4.93
N LEU A 49 -3.45 -13.54 4.45
CA LEU A 49 -2.64 -12.65 5.30
C LEU A 49 -3.52 -11.69 6.09
N GLY A 50 -4.76 -11.45 5.66
CA GLY A 50 -5.66 -10.48 6.26
C GLY A 50 -5.12 -9.05 6.23
N THR A 51 -4.25 -8.73 5.28
CA THR A 51 -3.61 -7.41 5.12
C THR A 51 -4.36 -6.53 4.14
N ILE A 52 -4.15 -5.22 4.22
CA ILE A 52 -4.68 -4.18 3.34
C ILE A 52 -3.53 -3.30 2.87
N PRO A 53 -3.52 -2.85 1.59
CA PRO A 53 -4.46 -3.20 0.51
C PRO A 53 -4.29 -4.62 -0.01
N TYR A 54 -5.32 -5.11 -0.71
CA TYR A 54 -5.26 -6.32 -1.49
C TYR A 54 -5.88 -6.07 -2.86
N LEU A 55 -5.23 -6.56 -3.91
CA LEU A 55 -5.62 -6.38 -5.31
C LEU A 55 -6.08 -7.69 -5.92
N GLU A 56 -7.16 -7.61 -6.65
CA GLU A 56 -7.59 -8.61 -7.64
C GLU A 56 -7.68 -7.94 -9.02
N ASP A 57 -7.03 -8.54 -10.02
CA ASP A 57 -7.10 -8.11 -11.42
C ASP A 57 -7.04 -9.35 -12.33
N GLY A 58 -8.21 -9.87 -12.71
CA GLY A 58 -8.32 -11.18 -13.31
C GLY A 58 -7.77 -12.27 -12.37
N ASP A 59 -6.73 -12.96 -12.78
CA ASP A 59 -6.06 -14.00 -11.97
C ASP A 59 -4.90 -13.43 -11.12
N VAL A 60 -4.56 -12.15 -11.30
CA VAL A 60 -3.49 -11.50 -10.52
C VAL A 60 -3.97 -11.20 -9.11
N ARG A 61 -3.11 -11.49 -8.13
CA ARG A 61 -3.33 -11.19 -6.70
C ARG A 61 -2.08 -10.53 -6.13
N MET A 62 -2.25 -9.39 -5.44
CA MET A 62 -1.12 -8.67 -4.84
C MET A 62 -1.48 -8.12 -3.46
N THR A 63 -0.48 -8.01 -2.59
CA THR A 63 -0.61 -7.50 -1.22
C THR A 63 0.20 -6.22 -0.97
N GLU A 64 1.19 -5.92 -1.84
CA GLU A 64 2.13 -4.83 -1.62
C GLU A 64 1.75 -3.57 -2.39
N SER A 65 1.42 -2.48 -1.69
CA SER A 65 0.91 -1.24 -2.29
C SER A 65 1.83 -0.61 -3.32
N VAL A 66 3.15 -0.59 -3.07
CA VAL A 66 4.14 -0.05 -4.03
C VAL A 66 4.24 -0.94 -5.26
N GLY A 67 4.22 -2.26 -5.07
CA GLY A 67 4.18 -3.21 -6.18
C GLY A 67 2.92 -3.06 -7.04
N MET A 68 1.76 -2.78 -6.43
CA MET A 68 0.52 -2.49 -7.16
C MET A 68 0.66 -1.23 -8.02
N CYS A 69 1.24 -0.15 -7.48
CA CYS A 69 1.48 1.08 -8.25
C CYS A 69 2.36 0.81 -9.47
N GLN A 70 3.48 0.09 -9.28
CA GLN A 70 4.35 -0.30 -10.40
C GLN A 70 3.63 -1.20 -11.42
N TYR A 71 2.85 -2.15 -10.94
CA TYR A 71 2.06 -3.03 -11.79
C TYR A 71 1.08 -2.24 -12.68
N PHE A 72 0.37 -1.27 -12.10
CA PHE A 72 -0.61 -0.47 -12.85
C PHE A 72 0.05 0.38 -13.93
N VAL A 73 1.11 1.12 -13.59
CA VAL A 73 1.79 2.00 -14.56
C VAL A 73 2.41 1.21 -15.72
N GLN A 74 2.85 -0.02 -15.47
CA GLN A 74 3.40 -0.89 -16.50
C GLN A 74 2.33 -1.59 -17.35
N LYS A 75 1.26 -2.06 -16.71
CA LYS A 75 0.22 -2.83 -17.40
C LYS A 75 -0.78 -1.95 -18.15
N TYR A 76 -1.16 -0.82 -17.55
CA TYR A 76 -2.22 0.05 -18.05
C TYR A 76 -1.71 1.36 -18.64
N GLY A 77 -0.39 1.57 -18.66
CA GLY A 77 0.25 2.71 -19.31
C GLY A 77 0.08 2.73 -20.83
N PRO A 78 0.65 3.72 -21.53
CA PRO A 78 1.69 4.64 -21.00
C PRO A 78 1.15 5.71 -20.06
N THR A 79 1.99 6.19 -19.13
CA THR A 79 1.68 7.26 -18.17
C THR A 79 2.95 7.97 -17.73
N ASP A 80 2.85 9.26 -17.40
CA ASP A 80 3.94 10.07 -16.86
C ASP A 80 4.27 9.74 -15.38
N LEU A 81 3.56 8.79 -14.78
CA LEU A 81 3.83 8.33 -13.41
C LEU A 81 4.98 7.34 -13.30
N GLN A 82 5.58 6.93 -14.41
CA GLN A 82 6.73 6.03 -14.42
C GLN A 82 7.90 6.62 -15.18
N VAL A 83 9.12 6.20 -14.82
CA VAL A 83 10.36 6.50 -15.52
C VAL A 83 10.87 5.20 -16.16
N GLN A 84 11.23 5.25 -17.45
CA GLN A 84 11.68 4.09 -18.19
C GLN A 84 13.16 3.77 -17.89
N PRO A 85 13.60 2.51 -18.07
CA PRO A 85 14.98 2.10 -17.74
C PRO A 85 16.08 2.84 -18.51
N ASP A 86 15.76 3.45 -19.65
CA ASP A 86 16.67 4.22 -20.49
C ASP A 86 16.65 5.72 -20.21
N GLU A 87 15.82 6.19 -19.25
CA GLU A 87 15.76 7.59 -18.83
C GLU A 87 16.76 7.88 -17.69
N ASP A 88 17.31 9.09 -17.68
CA ASP A 88 18.35 9.52 -16.73
C ASP A 88 17.90 9.40 -15.25
N ASP A 89 16.62 9.62 -14.98
CA ASP A 89 16.04 9.61 -13.63
C ASP A 89 15.61 8.21 -13.14
N PHE A 90 15.82 7.15 -13.92
CA PHE A 90 15.34 5.81 -13.57
C PHE A 90 15.84 5.30 -12.21
N ALA A 91 17.13 5.49 -11.91
CA ALA A 91 17.69 5.09 -10.62
C ALA A 91 17.07 5.87 -9.45
N THR A 92 16.84 7.16 -9.63
CA THR A 92 16.17 8.04 -8.66
C THR A 92 14.73 7.59 -8.43
N TYR A 93 14.00 7.29 -9.48
CA TYR A 93 12.64 6.75 -9.43
C TYR A 93 12.56 5.47 -8.61
N LEU A 94 13.41 4.47 -8.88
CA LEU A 94 13.45 3.23 -8.11
C LEU A 94 13.78 3.46 -6.64
N ASN A 95 14.75 4.36 -6.37
CA ASN A 95 15.12 4.72 -5.00
C ASN A 95 13.94 5.31 -4.23
N TRP A 96 13.18 6.23 -4.83
CA TRP A 96 12.01 6.83 -4.18
C TRP A 96 10.86 5.86 -3.98
N LEU A 97 10.62 4.93 -4.90
CA LEU A 97 9.65 3.86 -4.70
C LEU A 97 10.00 3.01 -3.47
N ALA A 98 11.23 2.53 -3.39
CA ALA A 98 11.70 1.74 -2.24
C ALA A 98 11.70 2.56 -0.94
N HIS A 99 12.14 3.83 -1.00
CA HIS A 99 12.17 4.75 0.14
C HIS A 99 10.78 4.98 0.74
N SER A 100 9.76 5.11 -0.11
CA SER A 100 8.39 5.35 0.33
C SER A 100 7.85 4.25 1.25
N ASP A 101 8.32 3.02 1.08
CA ASP A 101 7.88 1.88 1.88
C ASP A 101 8.86 1.51 2.99
N ALA A 102 10.12 1.27 2.64
CA ALA A 102 11.11 0.82 3.61
C ALA A 102 11.52 1.92 4.61
N THR A 103 11.68 3.16 4.16
CA THR A 103 12.22 4.24 5.00
C THR A 103 11.12 5.06 5.66
N LEU A 104 10.05 5.42 4.94
CA LEU A 104 8.99 6.25 5.50
C LEU A 104 7.90 5.44 6.20
N THR A 105 7.41 4.38 5.58
CA THR A 105 6.22 3.68 6.07
C THR A 105 6.52 2.79 7.27
N PHE A 106 7.65 2.09 7.28
CA PHE A 106 7.97 1.19 8.38
C PHE A 106 8.07 1.91 9.73
N PRO A 107 8.81 3.02 9.88
CA PRO A 107 8.84 3.80 11.11
C PRO A 107 7.46 4.30 11.54
N GLN A 108 6.66 4.82 10.60
CA GLN A 108 5.27 5.22 10.89
C GLN A 108 4.44 4.08 11.46
N THR A 109 4.56 2.89 10.89
CA THR A 109 3.82 1.71 11.37
C THR A 109 4.17 1.39 12.82
N VAL A 110 5.45 1.45 13.20
CA VAL A 110 5.90 1.23 14.58
C VAL A 110 5.35 2.30 15.51
N VAL A 111 5.44 3.58 15.11
CA VAL A 111 4.91 4.69 15.91
C VAL A 111 3.40 4.53 16.13
N LEU A 112 2.62 4.33 15.08
CA LEU A 112 1.17 4.19 15.16
C LEU A 112 0.75 2.97 15.99
N ARG A 113 1.42 1.84 15.82
CA ARG A 113 1.11 0.61 16.57
C ARG A 113 1.23 0.84 18.06
N TYR A 114 2.36 1.34 18.52
CA TYR A 114 2.65 1.47 19.95
C TYR A 114 2.11 2.74 20.59
N THR A 115 1.59 3.69 19.82
CA THR A 115 0.90 4.86 20.37
C THR A 115 -0.62 4.72 20.37
N LEU A 116 -1.20 4.03 19.42
CA LEU A 116 -2.67 3.95 19.25
C LEU A 116 -3.25 2.57 19.50
N GLN A 117 -2.57 1.51 19.08
CA GLN A 117 -3.12 0.15 19.17
C GLN A 117 -2.65 -0.61 20.42
N GLU A 118 -1.39 -0.45 20.79
CA GLU A 118 -0.75 -1.14 21.90
C GLU A 118 0.04 -0.14 22.78
N PRO A 119 -0.61 0.91 23.34
CA PRO A 119 0.09 1.91 24.14
C PRO A 119 0.68 1.28 25.42
N GLY A 120 1.89 1.69 25.78
CA GLY A 120 2.61 1.18 26.95
C GLY A 120 3.41 -0.12 26.71
N VAL A 121 3.23 -0.80 25.56
CA VAL A 121 3.94 -2.05 25.27
C VAL A 121 5.38 -1.79 24.81
N ALA A 122 5.62 -0.78 23.99
CA ALA A 122 6.94 -0.47 23.44
C ALA A 122 7.12 1.04 23.20
N ASP A 123 6.82 1.87 24.21
CA ASP A 123 6.89 3.34 24.11
C ASP A 123 8.28 3.85 23.72
N ALA A 124 9.34 3.21 24.21
CA ALA A 124 10.72 3.56 23.84
C ALA A 124 11.02 3.32 22.35
N ALA A 125 10.44 2.27 21.76
CA ALA A 125 10.57 2.01 20.35
C ALA A 125 9.79 3.05 19.52
N ALA A 126 8.55 3.35 19.93
CA ALA A 126 7.74 4.38 19.28
C ALA A 126 8.45 5.74 19.30
N GLU A 127 9.03 6.14 20.45
CA GLU A 127 9.76 7.39 20.59
C GLU A 127 11.05 7.39 19.75
N GLY A 128 11.78 6.28 19.70
CA GLY A 128 12.96 6.12 18.87
C GLY A 128 12.62 6.35 17.38
N TYR A 129 11.58 5.73 16.89
CA TYR A 129 11.14 5.89 15.49
C TYR A 129 10.49 7.24 15.20
N ARG A 130 9.85 7.90 16.18
CA ARG A 130 9.33 9.26 16.01
C ARG A 130 10.43 10.29 15.74
N ARG A 131 11.63 10.08 16.28
CA ARG A 131 12.79 10.95 16.02
C ARG A 131 13.43 10.74 14.65
N TRP A 132 12.98 9.73 13.93
CA TRP A 132 13.47 9.41 12.59
C TRP A 132 12.90 10.37 11.51
N PHE A 133 11.79 11.02 11.83
CA PHE A 133 11.12 12.04 11.05
C PHE A 133 11.39 13.44 11.65
#